data_b872aae4abcdfe11116e0bca16a81c7c
#
_entry.id   b872aae4abcdfe11116e0bca16a81c7c
#
_cell.length_a   1.000
_cell.length_b   1.000
_cell.length_c   1.000
_cell.angle_alpha   90.00
_cell.angle_beta   90.00
_cell.angle_gamma   90.00
#
_symmetry.space_group_name_H-M   'P 1'
#
loop_
_entity.id
_entity.type
_entity.pdbx_description
1 polymer ?
#
loop_
_entity_poly.entity_id
_entity_poly.type
_entity_poly.pdbx_seq_one_letter_code
_entity_poly.pdbx_strand_id
1 'polypeptide(L)'
;MKYGEKFSNETGVAGVTADEFESVIMTYLPVTAEELKEWAVYDEQSNTYAWQRLGCGNYAPTHFGLSLPEVIEIKYNEDGTVVLTINAVCDSVVCNDAVITHELTVKFQNDGSVHYVGNRILDNGIDNIPKYQYRLDKLQD
;
A
#
# COMPACT_ATOMS: atom_id res chain seq x y z
N MET A 1 11.00 13.07 9.98
CA MET A 1 10.09 11.91 9.91
C MET A 1 9.09 12.03 11.05
N LYS A 2 7.79 12.16 10.74
CA LYS A 2 6.74 12.45 11.73
C LYS A 2 6.59 11.38 12.83
N TYR A 3 7.03 10.15 12.59
CA TYR A 3 6.82 9.00 13.48
C TYR A 3 8.11 8.36 14.02
N GLY A 4 9.26 8.95 13.75
CA GLY A 4 10.56 8.35 14.11
C GLY A 4 10.78 8.07 15.60
N GLU A 5 10.18 8.88 16.48
CA GLU A 5 10.36 8.78 17.93
C GLU A 5 9.41 7.77 18.60
N LYS A 6 8.31 7.38 17.90
CA LYS A 6 7.31 6.43 18.43
C LYS A 6 7.75 4.96 18.36
N PHE A 7 8.85 4.66 17.68
CA PHE A 7 9.28 3.29 17.32
C PHE A 7 10.52 2.82 18.07
N SER A 8 10.61 3.09 19.36
CA SER A 8 11.80 2.77 20.16
C SER A 8 11.72 1.48 20.98
N ASN A 9 10.71 0.63 20.77
CA ASN A 9 10.63 -0.63 21.48
C ASN A 9 11.55 -1.70 20.85
N GLU A 10 12.05 -2.62 21.67
CA GLU A 10 12.99 -3.68 21.26
C GLU A 10 12.40 -4.63 20.20
N THR A 11 11.09 -4.75 20.13
CA THR A 11 10.39 -5.61 19.15
C THR A 11 10.22 -4.96 17.78
N GLY A 12 10.44 -3.64 17.67
CA GLY A 12 10.16 -2.89 16.46
C GLY A 12 8.65 -2.75 16.14
N VAL A 13 7.78 -3.19 17.04
CA VAL A 13 6.32 -3.03 16.95
C VAL A 13 5.88 -1.92 17.89
N ALA A 14 5.09 -1.00 17.40
CA ALA A 14 4.53 0.09 18.18
C ALA A 14 3.01 0.14 18.02
N GLY A 15 2.31 0.67 19.02
CA GLY A 15 0.91 1.03 18.89
C GLY A 15 0.76 2.42 18.27
N VAL A 16 -0.04 2.54 17.23
CA VAL A 16 -0.48 3.83 16.67
C VAL A 16 -1.93 4.03 17.08
N THR A 17 -2.29 5.22 17.55
CA THR A 17 -3.67 5.49 17.98
C THR A 17 -4.65 5.28 16.82
N ALA A 18 -5.86 4.81 17.14
CA ALA A 18 -6.87 4.56 16.13
C ALA A 18 -7.15 5.82 15.29
N ASP A 19 -7.35 6.96 15.95
CA ASP A 19 -7.62 8.23 15.27
C ASP A 19 -6.52 8.59 14.25
N GLU A 20 -5.26 8.38 14.61
CA GLU A 20 -4.13 8.71 13.75
C GLU A 20 -4.01 7.75 12.57
N PHE A 21 -4.16 6.44 12.82
CA PHE A 21 -4.09 5.41 11.80
C PHE A 21 -5.26 5.52 10.81
N GLU A 22 -6.48 5.57 11.33
CA GLU A 22 -7.71 5.65 10.55
C GLU A 22 -7.73 6.93 9.70
N SER A 23 -7.40 8.09 10.28
CA SER A 23 -7.40 9.36 9.54
C SER A 23 -6.44 9.36 8.35
N VAL A 24 -5.27 8.73 8.49
CA VAL A 24 -4.30 8.63 7.38
C VAL A 24 -4.81 7.68 6.30
N ILE A 25 -5.25 6.49 6.68
CA ILE A 25 -5.68 5.47 5.70
C ILE A 25 -6.93 5.93 4.95
N MET A 26 -7.94 6.43 5.65
CA MET A 26 -9.21 6.88 5.05
C MET A 26 -9.05 8.14 4.18
N THR A 27 -7.96 8.89 4.34
CA THR A 27 -7.63 9.99 3.43
C THR A 27 -7.34 9.50 2.01
N TYR A 28 -6.76 8.32 1.87
CA TYR A 28 -6.30 7.81 0.57
C TYR A 28 -7.08 6.59 0.08
N LEU A 29 -7.71 5.85 0.98
CA LEU A 29 -8.44 4.62 0.65
C LEU A 29 -9.91 4.76 1.06
N PRO A 30 -10.86 4.31 0.20
CA PRO A 30 -12.30 4.33 0.49
C PRO A 30 -12.68 3.16 1.41
N VAL A 31 -12.17 3.18 2.63
CA VAL A 31 -12.41 2.17 3.68
C VAL A 31 -12.99 2.83 4.92
N THR A 32 -13.72 2.07 5.72
CA THR A 32 -14.28 2.52 7.00
C THR A 32 -13.38 2.12 8.18
N ALA A 33 -13.59 2.75 9.34
CA ALA A 33 -12.89 2.41 10.57
C ALA A 33 -13.20 0.96 11.00
N GLU A 34 -14.44 0.49 10.78
CA GLU A 34 -14.85 -0.88 11.09
C GLU A 34 -14.08 -1.90 10.24
N GLU A 35 -13.98 -1.66 8.93
CA GLU A 35 -13.19 -2.51 8.02
C GLU A 35 -11.71 -2.52 8.42
N LEU A 36 -11.15 -1.37 8.83
CA LEU A 36 -9.76 -1.31 9.29
C LEU A 36 -9.54 -2.13 10.56
N LYS A 37 -10.47 -2.11 11.51
CA LYS A 37 -10.40 -2.92 12.73
C LYS A 37 -10.48 -4.42 12.44
N GLU A 38 -11.24 -4.80 11.40
CA GLU A 38 -11.32 -6.20 10.96
C GLU A 38 -10.04 -6.67 10.27
N TRP A 39 -9.43 -5.82 9.43
CA TRP A 39 -8.32 -6.24 8.56
C TRP A 39 -6.94 -6.05 9.18
N ALA A 40 -6.78 -5.04 10.04
CA ALA A 40 -5.52 -4.77 10.70
C ALA A 40 -5.43 -5.43 12.09
N VAL A 41 -4.25 -5.41 12.68
CA VAL A 41 -4.05 -5.87 14.06
C VAL A 41 -4.43 -4.73 15.00
N TYR A 42 -5.64 -4.80 15.55
CA TYR A 42 -6.23 -3.78 16.43
C TYR A 42 -6.36 -4.28 17.86
N ASP A 43 -5.96 -3.46 18.80
CA ASP A 43 -6.12 -3.70 20.25
C ASP A 43 -7.20 -2.78 20.82
N GLU A 44 -8.33 -3.36 21.22
CA GLU A 44 -9.47 -2.64 21.77
C GLU A 44 -9.16 -2.00 23.13
N GLN A 45 -8.29 -2.61 23.95
CA GLN A 45 -8.01 -2.11 25.29
C GLN A 45 -7.22 -0.81 25.25
N SER A 46 -6.26 -0.71 24.37
CA SER A 46 -5.42 0.49 24.20
C SER A 46 -5.95 1.43 23.11
N ASN A 47 -6.96 1.04 22.34
CA ASN A 47 -7.45 1.75 21.16
C ASN A 47 -6.33 2.09 20.18
N THR A 48 -5.50 1.08 19.85
CA THR A 48 -4.34 1.25 18.97
C THR A 48 -4.27 0.15 17.90
N TYR A 49 -3.65 0.50 16.78
CA TYR A 49 -3.24 -0.48 15.78
C TYR A 49 -1.77 -0.83 15.95
N ALA A 50 -1.43 -2.11 15.80
CA ALA A 50 -0.05 -2.54 15.78
C ALA A 50 0.64 -2.08 14.49
N TRP A 51 1.82 -1.50 14.65
CA TRP A 51 2.62 -1.01 13.53
C TRP A 51 4.04 -1.53 13.64
N GLN A 52 4.52 -2.18 12.59
CA GLN A 52 5.91 -2.59 12.50
C GLN A 52 6.66 -1.69 11.52
N ARG A 53 7.72 -1.06 12.00
CA ARG A 53 8.60 -0.27 11.14
C ARG A 53 9.29 -1.16 10.13
N LEU A 54 9.18 -0.79 8.86
CA LEU A 54 10.01 -1.35 7.80
C LEU A 54 11.31 -0.56 7.75
N GLY A 55 12.39 -1.13 8.28
CA GLY A 55 13.72 -0.59 8.07
C GLY A 55 14.20 -0.86 6.65
N CYS A 56 15.04 0.03 6.12
CA CYS A 56 15.67 -0.20 4.82
C CYS A 56 16.46 -1.52 4.76
N GLY A 57 16.93 -2.01 5.90
CA GLY A 57 17.63 -3.31 6.01
C GLY A 57 16.73 -4.54 5.88
N ASN A 58 15.43 -4.38 5.99
CA ASN A 58 14.46 -5.47 5.83
C ASN A 58 13.96 -5.60 4.38
N TYR A 59 14.44 -4.73 3.50
CA TYR A 59 14.09 -4.74 2.11
C TYR A 59 15.02 -5.72 1.37
N ALA A 60 14.49 -6.87 0.97
CA ALA A 60 15.16 -7.71 0.00
C ALA A 60 15.01 -7.05 -1.37
N PRO A 61 16.10 -6.67 -2.05
CA PRO A 61 16.01 -6.13 -3.40
C PRO A 61 15.35 -7.19 -4.29
N THR A 62 14.14 -6.90 -4.71
CA THR A 62 13.43 -7.65 -5.74
C THR A 62 13.57 -6.91 -7.05
N HIS A 63 13.20 -7.54 -8.16
CA HIS A 63 13.14 -6.87 -9.47
C HIS A 63 12.31 -5.58 -9.42
N PHE A 64 11.36 -5.49 -8.50
CA PHE A 64 10.49 -4.32 -8.30
C PHE A 64 11.17 -3.14 -7.61
N GLY A 65 12.26 -3.36 -6.88
CA GLY A 65 12.94 -2.30 -6.15
C GLY A 65 13.57 -1.23 -7.02
N LEU A 66 13.70 -1.52 -8.29
CA LEU A 66 14.32 -0.65 -9.29
C LEU A 66 13.37 -0.32 -10.45
N SER A 67 12.11 -0.75 -10.38
CA SER A 67 11.13 -0.46 -11.41
C SER A 67 10.70 1.01 -11.35
N LEU A 68 10.66 1.63 -12.51
CA LEU A 68 10.08 2.95 -12.69
C LEU A 68 8.66 2.79 -13.25
N PRO A 69 7.65 3.42 -12.63
CA PRO A 69 6.30 3.39 -13.16
C PRO A 69 6.20 4.28 -14.40
N GLU A 70 5.65 3.75 -15.48
CA GLU A 70 5.36 4.48 -16.70
C GLU A 70 3.87 4.39 -17.00
N VAL A 71 3.18 5.53 -17.04
CA VAL A 71 1.77 5.59 -17.42
C VAL A 71 1.68 5.53 -18.94
N ILE A 72 1.09 4.47 -19.47
CA ILE A 72 0.95 4.24 -20.92
C ILE A 72 -0.44 4.57 -21.46
N GLU A 73 -1.46 4.59 -20.59
CA GLU A 73 -2.83 4.92 -20.97
C GLU A 73 -3.56 5.58 -19.79
N ILE A 74 -4.44 6.52 -20.12
CA ILE A 74 -5.34 7.18 -19.17
C ILE A 74 -6.76 7.11 -19.69
N LYS A 75 -7.68 6.55 -18.90
CA LYS A 75 -9.10 6.44 -19.22
C LYS A 75 -9.95 7.12 -18.16
N TYR A 76 -10.83 8.02 -18.59
CA TYR A 76 -11.81 8.67 -17.73
C TYR A 76 -13.14 7.93 -17.79
N ASN A 77 -13.69 7.59 -16.64
CA ASN A 77 -15.00 6.92 -16.52
C ASN A 77 -16.10 7.93 -16.19
N GLU A 78 -17.34 7.57 -16.52
CA GLU A 78 -18.53 8.43 -16.28
C GLU A 78 -18.83 8.65 -14.79
N ASP A 79 -18.37 7.75 -13.91
CA ASP A 79 -18.52 7.86 -12.44
C ASP A 79 -17.49 8.78 -11.78
N GLY A 80 -16.68 9.44 -12.58
CA GLY A 80 -15.62 10.36 -12.14
C GLY A 80 -14.33 9.67 -11.67
N THR A 81 -14.22 8.35 -11.87
CA THR A 81 -12.95 7.65 -11.65
C THR A 81 -12.04 7.75 -12.87
N VAL A 82 -10.75 7.63 -12.64
CA VAL A 82 -9.73 7.59 -13.69
C VAL A 82 -8.96 6.29 -13.57
N VAL A 83 -8.83 5.56 -14.67
CA VAL A 83 -8.00 4.35 -14.76
C VAL A 83 -6.69 4.72 -15.45
N LEU A 84 -5.59 4.43 -14.77
CA LEU A 84 -4.24 4.57 -15.29
C LEU A 84 -3.70 3.18 -15.60
N THR A 85 -3.34 2.93 -16.85
CA THR A 85 -2.58 1.72 -17.20
C THR A 85 -1.11 2.04 -17.02
N ILE A 86 -0.44 1.28 -16.15
CA ILE A 86 0.92 1.57 -15.69
C ILE A 86 1.78 0.34 -15.95
N ASN A 87 2.90 0.55 -16.62
CA ASN A 87 3.98 -0.41 -16.71
C ASN A 87 5.00 -0.18 -15.59
N ALA A 88 5.33 -1.22 -14.83
CA ALA A 88 6.49 -1.21 -13.95
C ALA A 88 7.71 -1.65 -14.77
N VAL A 89 8.47 -0.68 -15.25
CA VAL A 89 9.66 -0.89 -16.08
C VAL A 89 10.89 -1.03 -15.21
N CYS A 90 11.70 -2.05 -15.47
CA CYS A 90 12.93 -2.31 -14.72
C CYS A 90 14.15 -2.04 -15.60
N ASP A 91 14.74 -0.85 -15.47
CA ASP A 91 15.89 -0.43 -16.27
C ASP A 91 17.21 -1.13 -15.97
N SER A 92 17.33 -1.74 -14.79
CA SER A 92 18.64 -2.15 -14.29
C SER A 92 18.90 -3.65 -14.29
N VAL A 93 17.91 -4.47 -14.60
CA VAL A 93 18.06 -5.92 -14.60
C VAL A 93 17.47 -6.52 -15.86
N VAL A 94 18.27 -6.57 -16.91
CA VAL A 94 18.13 -7.50 -18.05
C VAL A 94 16.76 -7.52 -18.78
N CYS A 95 15.72 -6.85 -18.33
CA CYS A 95 14.46 -6.77 -19.04
C CYS A 95 14.15 -5.33 -19.44
N ASN A 96 14.13 -5.11 -20.74
CA ASN A 96 13.64 -3.85 -21.32
C ASN A 96 12.10 -3.79 -21.35
N ASP A 97 11.45 -4.86 -20.89
CA ASP A 97 10.01 -4.99 -20.89
C ASP A 97 9.43 -4.72 -19.51
N ALA A 98 8.16 -4.36 -19.45
CA ALA A 98 7.44 -4.19 -18.22
C ALA A 98 7.41 -5.50 -17.43
N VAL A 99 7.87 -5.46 -16.18
CA VAL A 99 7.79 -6.60 -15.26
C VAL A 99 6.35 -6.89 -14.87
N ILE A 100 5.57 -5.82 -14.71
CA ILE A 100 4.14 -5.86 -14.43
C ILE A 100 3.47 -4.74 -15.21
N THR A 101 2.31 -5.04 -15.78
CA THR A 101 1.35 -4.03 -16.22
C THR A 101 0.13 -4.10 -15.32
N HIS A 102 -0.30 -2.98 -14.79
CA HIS A 102 -1.46 -2.92 -13.93
C HIS A 102 -2.34 -1.71 -14.24
N GLU A 103 -3.62 -1.82 -13.92
CA GLU A 103 -4.57 -0.73 -13.95
C GLU A 103 -4.79 -0.21 -12.53
N LEU A 104 -4.40 1.03 -12.30
CA LEU A 104 -4.68 1.75 -11.06
C LEU A 104 -5.91 2.63 -11.26
N THR A 105 -6.97 2.36 -10.49
CA THR A 105 -8.17 3.18 -10.48
C THR A 105 -8.08 4.19 -9.36
N VAL A 106 -8.22 5.47 -9.70
CA VAL A 106 -8.19 6.58 -8.75
C VAL A 106 -9.41 7.46 -8.88
N LYS A 107 -9.75 8.18 -7.82
CA LYS A 107 -10.77 9.21 -7.82
C LYS A 107 -10.22 10.49 -7.20
N PHE A 108 -10.25 11.58 -7.97
CA PHE A 108 -9.87 12.89 -7.48
C PHE A 108 -10.98 13.47 -6.62
N GLN A 109 -10.63 14.01 -5.47
CA GLN A 109 -11.55 14.68 -4.55
C GLN A 109 -11.55 16.20 -4.82
N ASN A 110 -12.58 16.87 -4.31
CA ASN A 110 -12.73 18.33 -4.50
C ASN A 110 -11.62 19.16 -3.83
N ASP A 111 -10.96 18.62 -2.83
CA ASP A 111 -9.84 19.23 -2.10
C ASP A 111 -8.48 18.98 -2.76
N GLY A 112 -8.46 18.29 -3.89
CA GLY A 112 -7.25 17.90 -4.62
C GLY A 112 -6.58 16.62 -4.11
N SER A 113 -7.12 15.96 -3.09
CA SER A 113 -6.65 14.64 -2.67
C SER A 113 -7.05 13.56 -3.67
N VAL A 114 -6.40 12.40 -3.58
CA VAL A 114 -6.64 11.27 -4.47
C VAL A 114 -6.99 10.05 -3.63
N HIS A 115 -8.13 9.42 -3.93
CA HIS A 115 -8.47 8.10 -3.40
C HIS A 115 -8.00 7.01 -4.36
N TYR A 116 -7.34 6.02 -3.82
CA TYR A 116 -6.95 4.79 -4.52
C TYR A 116 -8.10 3.78 -4.44
N VAL A 117 -8.90 3.70 -5.50
CA VAL A 117 -10.15 2.92 -5.52
C VAL A 117 -9.89 1.45 -5.86
N GLY A 118 -8.90 1.17 -6.67
CA GLY A 118 -8.57 -0.20 -7.06
C GLY A 118 -7.24 -0.33 -7.78
N ASN A 119 -6.71 -1.55 -7.76
CA ASN A 119 -5.51 -1.89 -8.51
C ASN A 119 -5.68 -3.31 -9.06
N ARG A 120 -5.56 -3.46 -10.37
CA ARG A 120 -5.70 -4.74 -11.07
C ARG A 120 -4.45 -5.03 -11.88
N ILE A 121 -3.78 -6.12 -11.58
CA ILE A 121 -2.63 -6.59 -12.36
C ILE A 121 -3.16 -7.29 -13.61
N LEU A 122 -2.59 -6.96 -14.75
CA LEU A 122 -2.96 -7.52 -16.03
C LEU A 122 -2.14 -8.77 -16.36
N ASP A 123 -2.70 -9.61 -17.21
CA ASP A 123 -2.09 -10.84 -17.71
C ASP A 123 -1.50 -11.72 -16.60
N ASN A 124 -0.30 -12.25 -16.81
CA ASN A 124 0.41 -13.10 -15.86
C ASN A 124 1.32 -12.32 -14.91
N GLY A 125 1.20 -11.00 -14.85
CA GLY A 125 2.03 -10.15 -13.98
C GLY A 125 1.98 -10.52 -12.50
N ILE A 126 0.89 -11.16 -12.06
CA ILE A 126 0.75 -11.66 -10.68
C ILE A 126 1.82 -12.69 -10.31
N ASP A 127 2.30 -13.48 -11.28
CA ASP A 127 3.31 -14.52 -11.05
C ASP A 127 4.70 -13.91 -10.76
N ASN A 128 4.88 -12.65 -11.14
CA ASN A 128 6.12 -11.90 -10.90
C ASN A 128 6.14 -11.23 -9.52
N ILE A 129 5.02 -11.23 -8.79
CA ILE A 129 4.95 -10.60 -7.46
C ILE A 129 5.45 -11.59 -6.41
N PRO A 130 6.39 -11.18 -5.54
CA PRO A 130 6.78 -11.99 -4.39
C PRO A 130 5.57 -12.33 -3.53
N LYS A 131 5.50 -13.59 -3.08
CA LYS A 131 4.42 -14.00 -2.16
C LYS A 131 4.42 -13.11 -0.93
N TYR A 132 3.24 -12.63 -0.59
CA TYR A 132 3.06 -11.80 0.60
C TYR A 132 3.41 -12.61 1.86
N GLN A 133 4.18 -12.02 2.74
CA GLN A 133 4.48 -12.56 4.06
C GLN A 133 3.84 -11.62 5.09
N TYR A 134 2.96 -12.18 5.91
CA TYR A 134 2.43 -11.46 7.07
C TYR A 134 3.57 -11.16 8.04
N ARG A 135 3.71 -9.91 8.42
CA ARG A 135 4.76 -9.45 9.34
C ARG A 135 4.28 -9.33 10.77
N LEU A 136 2.97 -9.21 10.93
CA LEU A 136 2.29 -9.22 12.21
C LEU A 136 1.26 -10.33 12.17
N ASP A 137 1.38 -11.27 13.09
CA ASP A 137 0.31 -12.24 13.31
C ASP A 137 -0.85 -11.51 13.98
N LYS A 138 -2.07 -11.77 13.51
CA LYS A 138 -3.26 -11.38 14.26
C LYS A 138 -3.14 -12.02 15.64
N LEU A 139 -3.34 -11.25 16.71
CA LEU A 139 -3.41 -11.79 18.04
C LEU A 139 -4.44 -12.92 18.02
N GLN A 140 -3.98 -14.13 18.31
CA GLN A 140 -4.89 -15.28 18.43
C GLN A 140 -5.68 -15.05 19.72
N ASP A 141 -7.01 -14.97 19.58
CA ASP A 141 -7.95 -14.95 20.71
C ASP A 141 -7.81 -16.19 21.61
#